data_08808877d34b5b2e30dd1f149af340c7
#
_entry.id   08808877d34b5b2e30dd1f149af340c7
#
_cell.length_a   1.000
_cell.length_b   1.000
_cell.length_c   1.000
_cell.angle_alpha   90.00
_cell.angle_beta   90.00
_cell.angle_gamma   90.00
#
_symmetry.space_group_name_H-M   'P 1'
#
loop_
_entity.id
_entity.type
_entity.pdbx_description
1 polymer ?
#
loop_
_entity_poly.entity_id
_entity_poly.type
_entity_poly.pdbx_seq_one_letter_code
_entity_poly.pdbx_strand_id
1 'polypeptide(L)'
;MKAAADTIKHVTLELGGKSPLIIFDDADLKNAVKGALMANFFTQGQVCSNAARVFVQRGIYSEFLKAFVEQAEKMKIGDPFNEDTTVGATICKEHAEKVLGYVQSAIDEGAKVECGGKRVILEGNIFIDEKKIIYKIIWTIDFFFFRRT
;
A
#
# COMPACT_ATOMS: atom_id res chain seq x y z
N MET A 1 -26.51 -9.74 -4.99
CA MET A 1 -27.55 -9.59 -6.02
C MET A 1 -28.58 -10.72 -5.96
N LYS A 2 -28.20 -12.02 -5.97
CA LYS A 2 -29.17 -13.13 -5.94
C LYS A 2 -30.19 -12.99 -4.80
N ALA A 3 -29.76 -12.81 -3.57
CA ALA A 3 -30.64 -12.65 -2.41
C ALA A 3 -31.53 -11.38 -2.42
N ALA A 4 -31.16 -10.37 -3.22
CA ALA A 4 -31.95 -9.15 -3.37
C ALA A 4 -33.00 -9.27 -4.48
N ALA A 5 -32.82 -10.20 -5.41
CA ALA A 5 -33.71 -10.38 -6.55
C ALA A 5 -35.12 -10.85 -6.14
N ASP A 6 -35.20 -11.71 -5.13
CA ASP A 6 -36.47 -12.26 -4.63
C ASP A 6 -37.44 -11.18 -4.10
N THR A 7 -36.90 -10.04 -3.70
CA THR A 7 -37.67 -8.91 -3.13
C THR A 7 -37.48 -7.61 -3.90
N ILE A 8 -36.88 -7.65 -5.08
CA ILE A 8 -36.66 -6.51 -5.99
C ILE A 8 -36.01 -5.31 -5.27
N LYS A 9 -35.00 -5.59 -4.46
CA LYS A 9 -34.28 -4.54 -3.71
C LYS A 9 -33.25 -3.84 -4.59
N HIS A 10 -33.09 -2.54 -4.37
CA HIS A 10 -31.94 -1.82 -4.89
C HIS A 10 -30.64 -2.35 -4.28
N VAL A 11 -29.62 -2.53 -5.09
CA VAL A 11 -28.32 -3.05 -4.65
C VAL A 11 -27.22 -2.09 -5.05
N THR A 12 -26.45 -1.64 -4.06
CA THR A 12 -25.18 -0.94 -4.27
C THR A 12 -24.06 -1.92 -3.94
N LEU A 13 -23.09 -2.05 -4.84
CA LEU A 13 -21.95 -2.94 -4.66
C LEU A 13 -20.71 -2.13 -4.32
N GLU A 14 -20.13 -2.42 -3.14
CA GLU A 14 -18.82 -1.91 -2.69
C GLU A 14 -17.81 -3.07 -2.80
N LEU A 15 -16.86 -2.95 -3.73
CA LEU A 15 -15.96 -4.03 -4.12
C LEU A 15 -14.50 -3.62 -3.93
N GLY A 16 -13.58 -4.58 -4.12
CA GLY A 16 -12.15 -4.32 -4.03
C GLY A 16 -11.57 -3.57 -5.24
N GLY A 17 -10.34 -3.14 -5.11
CA GLY A 17 -9.63 -2.43 -6.17
C GLY A 17 -8.12 -2.60 -6.08
N LYS A 18 -7.41 -2.12 -7.11
CA LYS A 18 -5.96 -2.02 -7.21
C LYS A 18 -5.62 -0.69 -7.90
N SER A 19 -5.97 0.41 -7.24
CA SER A 19 -5.82 1.76 -7.80
C SER A 19 -4.37 2.12 -8.06
N PRO A 20 -4.04 2.77 -9.18
CA PRO A 20 -2.70 3.27 -9.44
C PRO A 20 -2.50 4.66 -8.82
N LEU A 21 -1.29 4.92 -8.33
CA LEU A 21 -0.77 6.25 -8.03
C LEU A 21 0.39 6.51 -8.98
N ILE A 22 0.35 7.60 -9.72
CA ILE A 22 1.37 7.95 -10.73
C ILE A 22 2.07 9.23 -10.29
N ILE A 23 3.40 9.19 -10.22
CA ILE A 23 4.26 10.29 -9.76
C ILE A 23 5.23 10.64 -10.89
N PHE A 24 5.11 11.85 -11.42
CA PHE A 24 5.99 12.39 -12.45
C PHE A 24 7.21 13.05 -11.81
N ASP A 25 8.25 13.30 -12.60
CA ASP A 25 9.53 13.85 -12.15
C ASP A 25 9.49 15.33 -11.78
N ASP A 26 8.45 16.04 -12.20
CA ASP A 26 8.16 17.43 -11.82
C ASP A 26 7.28 17.53 -10.55
N ALA A 27 6.91 16.40 -9.93
CA ALA A 27 6.11 16.39 -8.71
C ALA A 27 6.89 16.95 -7.52
N ASP A 28 6.19 17.67 -6.62
CA ASP A 28 6.75 17.99 -5.30
C ASP A 28 7.01 16.72 -4.50
N LEU A 29 8.29 16.42 -4.27
CA LEU A 29 8.74 15.18 -3.65
C LEU A 29 8.11 14.96 -2.27
N LYS A 30 8.05 16.01 -1.45
CA LYS A 30 7.51 15.93 -0.07
C LYS A 30 6.03 15.57 -0.07
N ASN A 31 5.25 16.21 -0.92
CA ASN A 31 3.83 15.95 -1.07
C ASN A 31 3.58 14.58 -1.70
N ALA A 32 4.36 14.18 -2.69
CA ALA A 32 4.28 12.87 -3.33
C ALA A 32 4.53 11.74 -2.33
N VAL A 33 5.55 11.84 -1.49
CA VAL A 33 5.87 10.87 -0.43
C VAL A 33 4.75 10.82 0.60
N LYS A 34 4.29 11.96 1.12
CA LYS A 34 3.20 12.03 2.10
C LYS A 34 1.91 11.44 1.55
N GLY A 35 1.55 11.80 0.33
CA GLY A 35 0.37 11.28 -0.36
C GLY A 35 0.45 9.77 -0.59
N ALA A 36 1.60 9.26 -1.00
CA ALA A 36 1.82 7.83 -1.20
C ALA A 36 1.75 7.02 0.10
N LEU A 37 2.29 7.54 1.21
CA LEU A 37 2.17 6.91 2.53
C LEU A 37 0.71 6.80 2.95
N MET A 38 -0.03 7.89 2.86
CA MET A 38 -1.46 7.89 3.18
C MET A 38 -2.24 6.95 2.27
N ALA A 39 -2.00 7.02 0.96
CA ALA A 39 -2.71 6.22 -0.03
C ALA A 39 -2.44 4.71 0.09
N ASN A 40 -1.33 4.30 0.71
CA ASN A 40 -0.99 2.89 0.87
C ASN A 40 -1.29 2.34 2.27
N PHE A 41 -1.06 3.13 3.33
CA PHE A 41 -1.13 2.64 4.71
C PHE A 41 -2.40 3.04 5.45
N PHE A 42 -3.23 3.91 4.87
CA PHE A 42 -4.52 4.25 5.48
C PHE A 42 -5.36 3.00 5.70
N THR A 43 -5.87 2.86 6.92
CA THR A 43 -6.63 1.67 7.35
C THR A 43 -5.88 0.35 7.05
N GLN A 44 -4.58 0.30 7.37
CA GLN A 44 -3.72 -0.88 7.16
C GLN A 44 -3.73 -1.40 5.71
N GLY A 45 -3.85 -0.51 4.72
CA GLY A 45 -3.94 -0.89 3.31
C GLY A 45 -5.26 -1.56 2.89
N GLN A 46 -6.24 -1.67 3.80
CA GLN A 46 -7.48 -2.42 3.60
C GLN A 46 -8.62 -1.54 3.07
N VAL A 47 -8.37 -0.74 2.03
CA VAL A 47 -9.36 0.14 1.40
C VAL A 47 -9.39 -0.09 -0.10
N CYS A 48 -10.60 -0.14 -0.69
CA CYS A 48 -10.81 -0.40 -2.11
C CYS A 48 -10.09 0.61 -3.03
N SER A 49 -9.93 1.85 -2.59
CA SER A 49 -9.30 2.95 -3.33
C SER A 49 -7.83 3.17 -2.99
N ASN A 50 -7.24 2.38 -2.08
CA ASN A 50 -5.81 2.51 -1.76
C ASN A 50 -4.94 2.31 -3.00
N ALA A 51 -3.82 3.07 -3.05
CA ALA A 51 -2.87 3.04 -4.16
C ALA A 51 -2.01 1.77 -4.13
N ALA A 52 -2.64 0.63 -4.38
CA ALA A 52 -1.97 -0.67 -4.36
C ALA A 52 -0.85 -0.81 -5.40
N ARG A 53 -0.74 0.13 -6.34
CA ARG A 53 0.31 0.21 -7.35
C ARG A 53 0.81 1.65 -7.44
N VAL A 54 2.08 1.87 -7.10
CA VAL A 54 2.73 3.17 -7.20
C VAL A 54 3.69 3.16 -8.38
N PHE A 55 3.45 4.04 -9.34
CA PHE A 55 4.28 4.20 -10.53
C PHE A 55 5.05 5.50 -10.41
N VAL A 56 6.37 5.42 -10.44
CA VAL A 56 7.25 6.59 -10.30
C VAL A 56 8.09 6.76 -11.55
N GLN A 57 8.09 7.97 -12.10
CA GLN A 57 8.92 8.29 -13.23
C GLN A 57 10.41 8.16 -12.86
N ARG A 58 11.23 7.66 -13.78
CA ARG A 58 12.63 7.30 -13.53
C ARG A 58 13.46 8.45 -12.94
N GLY A 59 13.23 9.68 -13.39
CA GLY A 59 14.00 10.85 -12.96
C GLY A 59 13.96 11.10 -11.45
N ILE A 60 12.82 10.84 -10.79
CA ILE A 60 12.63 11.08 -9.35
C ILE A 60 12.65 9.79 -8.51
N TYR A 61 12.74 8.61 -9.16
CA TYR A 61 12.56 7.32 -8.50
C TYR A 61 13.45 7.10 -7.28
N SER A 62 14.76 7.35 -7.41
CA SER A 62 15.72 7.06 -6.35
C SER A 62 15.51 7.96 -5.13
N GLU A 63 15.22 9.23 -5.36
CA GLU A 63 14.94 10.19 -4.28
C GLU A 63 13.61 9.89 -3.61
N PHE A 64 12.60 9.59 -4.41
CA PHE A 64 11.28 9.21 -3.91
C PHE A 64 11.36 7.94 -3.06
N LEU A 65 11.99 6.87 -3.56
CA LEU A 65 12.12 5.61 -2.85
C LEU A 65 12.81 5.79 -1.50
N LYS A 66 13.95 6.51 -1.48
CA LYS A 66 14.69 6.81 -0.25
C LYS A 66 13.80 7.53 0.76
N ALA A 67 13.20 8.64 0.36
CA ALA A 67 12.35 9.45 1.23
C ALA A 67 11.10 8.69 1.72
N PHE A 68 10.50 7.86 0.84
CA PHE A 68 9.35 7.04 1.18
C PHE A 68 9.70 5.99 2.25
N VAL A 69 10.81 5.26 2.07
CA VAL A 69 11.30 4.27 3.05
C VAL A 69 11.58 4.92 4.40
N GLU A 70 12.33 6.04 4.41
CA GLU A 70 12.63 6.76 5.64
C GLU A 70 11.38 7.18 6.43
N GLN A 71 10.33 7.60 5.74
CA GLN A 71 9.08 7.97 6.41
C GLN A 71 8.24 6.75 6.81
N ALA A 72 8.22 5.71 5.98
CA ALA A 72 7.53 4.46 6.32
C ALA A 72 8.13 3.82 7.59
N GLU A 73 9.44 3.84 7.76
CA GLU A 73 10.12 3.31 8.95
C GLU A 73 9.78 4.07 10.24
N LYS A 74 9.38 5.32 10.16
CA LYS A 74 8.95 6.13 11.31
C LYS A 74 7.53 5.85 11.76
N MET A 75 6.73 5.16 10.96
CA MET A 75 5.35 4.85 11.35
C MET A 75 5.32 3.90 12.54
N LYS A 76 4.49 4.14 13.51
CA LYS A 76 4.38 3.31 14.72
C LYS A 76 3.23 2.31 14.58
N ILE A 77 3.54 1.03 14.73
CA ILE A 77 2.56 -0.05 14.83
C ILE A 77 2.20 -0.21 16.30
N GLY A 78 0.91 -0.32 16.63
CA GLY A 78 0.52 -0.47 18.02
C GLY A 78 -0.98 -0.47 18.27
N ASP A 79 -1.31 -0.33 19.55
CA ASP A 79 -2.68 -0.19 20.02
C ASP A 79 -3.33 1.06 19.40
N PRO A 80 -4.52 0.96 18.78
CA PRO A 80 -5.25 2.08 18.19
C PRO A 80 -5.69 3.15 19.20
N PHE A 81 -5.74 2.83 20.48
CA PHE A 81 -6.03 3.82 21.54
C PHE A 81 -4.81 4.65 21.95
N ASN A 82 -3.62 4.30 21.50
CA ASN A 82 -2.43 5.12 21.71
C ASN A 82 -2.34 6.18 20.60
N GLU A 83 -2.28 7.47 20.98
CA GLU A 83 -2.23 8.60 20.04
C GLU A 83 -1.03 8.56 19.10
N ASP A 84 0.07 7.92 19.49
CA ASP A 84 1.26 7.76 18.69
C ASP A 84 1.14 6.65 17.60
N THR A 85 0.13 5.80 17.69
CA THR A 85 -0.06 4.70 16.75
C THR A 85 -0.52 5.22 15.39
N THR A 86 0.21 4.86 14.34
CA THR A 86 -0.12 5.21 12.95
C THR A 86 -0.65 4.03 12.15
N VAL A 87 -0.35 2.81 12.59
CA VAL A 87 -0.79 1.56 11.94
C VAL A 87 -1.34 0.61 12.99
N GLY A 88 -2.60 0.24 12.86
CA GLY A 88 -3.29 -0.70 13.74
C GLY A 88 -3.17 -2.16 13.29
N ALA A 89 -4.01 -3.01 13.88
CA ALA A 89 -4.05 -4.44 13.55
C ALA A 89 -4.74 -4.69 12.20
N THR A 90 -4.31 -5.74 11.51
CA THR A 90 -5.04 -6.29 10.36
C THR A 90 -6.37 -6.89 10.82
N ILE A 91 -7.40 -6.86 9.96
CA ILE A 91 -8.77 -7.26 10.30
C ILE A 91 -8.89 -8.67 10.88
N CYS A 92 -8.09 -9.64 10.41
CA CYS A 92 -8.07 -11.00 10.92
C CYS A 92 -6.76 -11.72 10.54
N LYS A 93 -6.51 -12.85 11.20
CA LYS A 93 -5.32 -13.68 10.99
C LYS A 93 -5.21 -14.19 9.54
N GLU A 94 -6.31 -14.65 8.98
CA GLU A 94 -6.38 -15.20 7.63
C GLU A 94 -5.99 -14.15 6.58
N HIS A 95 -6.41 -12.91 6.79
CA HIS A 95 -6.02 -11.80 5.92
C HIS A 95 -4.53 -11.48 6.07
N ALA A 96 -4.02 -11.48 7.29
CA ALA A 96 -2.59 -11.29 7.56
C ALA A 96 -1.73 -12.35 6.87
N GLU A 97 -2.14 -13.62 6.95
CA GLU A 97 -1.45 -14.72 6.27
C GLU A 97 -1.50 -14.60 4.75
N LYS A 98 -2.65 -14.17 4.21
CA LYS A 98 -2.79 -13.89 2.78
C LYS A 98 -1.83 -12.80 2.31
N VAL A 99 -1.72 -11.70 3.06
CA VAL A 99 -0.79 -10.60 2.74
C VAL A 99 0.66 -11.08 2.78
N LEU A 100 1.06 -11.81 3.82
CA LEU A 100 2.40 -12.39 3.91
C LEU A 100 2.70 -13.39 2.79
N GLY A 101 1.70 -14.16 2.35
CA GLY A 101 1.82 -15.05 1.19
C GLY A 101 2.09 -14.27 -0.10
N TYR A 102 1.44 -13.14 -0.32
CA TYR A 102 1.74 -12.26 -1.45
C TYR A 102 3.15 -11.66 -1.36
N VAL A 103 3.61 -11.32 -0.15
CA VAL A 103 4.99 -10.87 0.08
C VAL A 103 5.97 -11.95 -0.35
N GLN A 104 5.76 -13.18 0.09
CA GLN A 104 6.64 -14.27 -0.27
C GLN A 104 6.64 -14.56 -1.77
N SER A 105 5.44 -14.63 -2.39
CA SER A 105 5.31 -14.84 -3.83
C SER A 105 6.14 -13.85 -4.65
N ALA A 106 6.09 -12.60 -4.28
CA ALA A 106 6.83 -11.61 -5.02
C ALA A 106 8.34 -11.61 -4.73
N ILE A 107 8.80 -12.02 -3.51
CA ILE A 107 10.22 -12.31 -3.26
C ILE A 107 10.67 -13.42 -4.20
N ASP A 108 9.88 -14.48 -4.31
CA ASP A 108 10.14 -15.63 -5.18
C ASP A 108 10.19 -15.22 -6.68
N GLU A 109 9.42 -14.20 -7.06
CA GLU A 109 9.44 -13.57 -8.39
C GLU A 109 10.59 -12.55 -8.58
N GLY A 110 11.49 -12.40 -7.62
CA GLY A 110 12.67 -11.53 -7.69
C GLY A 110 12.42 -10.08 -7.29
N ALA A 111 11.33 -9.80 -6.59
CA ALA A 111 11.13 -8.47 -6.04
C ALA A 111 12.02 -8.21 -4.83
N LYS A 112 12.45 -6.95 -4.65
CA LYS A 112 13.25 -6.51 -3.50
C LYS A 112 12.33 -5.94 -2.43
N VAL A 113 12.46 -6.44 -1.21
CA VAL A 113 11.81 -5.86 -0.03
C VAL A 113 12.74 -4.80 0.55
N GLU A 114 12.36 -3.54 0.43
CA GLU A 114 13.18 -2.43 0.94
C GLU A 114 13.10 -2.31 2.45
N CYS A 115 11.92 -2.55 3.00
CA CYS A 115 11.71 -2.58 4.46
C CYS A 115 10.47 -3.43 4.79
N GLY A 116 10.31 -4.09 6.00
CA GLY A 116 9.19 -4.86 6.50
C GLY A 116 8.93 -6.26 5.97
N GLY A 117 7.68 -6.51 5.62
CA GLY A 117 7.26 -7.84 5.19
C GLY A 117 7.27 -8.90 6.30
N LYS A 118 7.17 -8.50 7.56
CA LYS A 118 7.22 -9.41 8.71
C LYS A 118 5.95 -9.33 9.55
N ARG A 119 5.64 -10.44 10.20
CA ARG A 119 4.61 -10.47 11.23
C ARG A 119 5.13 -9.78 12.49
N VAL A 120 4.29 -8.92 13.07
CA VAL A 120 4.48 -8.35 14.40
C VAL A 120 3.33 -8.82 15.28
N ILE A 121 3.62 -9.32 16.46
CA ILE A 121 2.62 -9.71 17.46
C ILE A 121 2.82 -8.80 18.66
N LEU A 122 1.80 -8.05 19.01
CA LEU A 122 1.78 -7.17 20.18
C LEU A 122 0.53 -7.50 20.99
N GLU A 123 0.70 -7.81 22.29
CA GLU A 123 -0.40 -8.07 23.24
C GLU A 123 -1.46 -9.05 22.74
N GLY A 124 -1.03 -10.12 22.04
CA GLY A 124 -1.92 -11.15 21.49
C GLY A 124 -2.62 -10.79 20.19
N ASN A 125 -2.52 -9.55 19.72
CA ASN A 125 -3.04 -9.11 18.44
C ASN A 125 -2.00 -9.32 17.31
N ILE A 126 -2.49 -9.71 16.14
CA ILE A 126 -1.62 -9.92 14.96
C ILE A 126 -1.59 -8.62 14.17
N PHE A 127 -0.41 -8.04 14.10
CA PHE A 127 -0.10 -6.93 13.23
C PHE A 127 0.79 -7.44 12.09
N ILE A 128 0.60 -6.89 10.91
CA ILE A 128 1.61 -7.02 9.86
C ILE A 128 2.42 -5.75 9.89
N ASP A 129 3.74 -5.88 9.87
CA ASP A 129 4.60 -4.74 9.62
C ASP A 129 4.50 -4.37 8.12
N GLU A 130 3.38 -3.74 7.77
CA GLU A 130 3.09 -3.26 6.43
C GLU A 130 4.06 -2.16 5.99
N LYS A 131 4.73 -1.49 6.94
CA LYS A 131 5.78 -0.50 6.64
C LYS A 131 6.83 -1.07 5.71
N LYS A 132 6.96 -2.36 5.73
CA LYS A 132 8.04 -3.09 5.12
C LYS A 132 7.62 -3.82 3.84
N ILE A 133 6.35 -3.72 3.43
CA ILE A 133 5.92 -4.22 2.12
C ILE A 133 6.04 -3.07 1.09
N ILE A 134 7.20 -2.45 1.04
CA ILE A 134 7.56 -1.69 -0.16
C ILE A 134 8.08 -2.71 -1.15
N TYR A 135 7.12 -3.42 -1.65
CA TYR A 135 7.27 -4.29 -2.76
C TYR A 135 7.58 -3.47 -4.00
N LYS A 136 8.07 -4.10 -5.05
CA LYS A 136 8.05 -3.61 -6.44
C LYS A 136 6.67 -3.05 -6.87
N ILE A 137 5.88 -2.57 -5.91
CA ILE A 137 4.69 -1.75 -6.06
C ILE A 137 5.09 -0.40 -6.66
N ILE A 138 6.34 0.03 -6.44
CA ILE A 138 6.90 1.20 -7.07
C ILE A 138 7.51 0.77 -8.40
N TRP A 139 6.75 0.91 -9.46
CA TRP A 139 7.20 0.66 -10.82
C TRP A 139 7.94 1.88 -11.36
N THR A 140 9.13 1.66 -11.91
CA THR A 140 9.79 2.70 -12.70
C THR A 140 9.12 2.78 -14.06
N ILE A 141 8.62 3.95 -14.43
CA ILE A 141 8.01 4.18 -15.73
C ILE A 141 8.93 5.06 -16.57
N ASP A 142 9.31 4.56 -17.73
CA ASP A 142 9.87 5.38 -18.79
C ASP A 142 8.70 5.86 -19.65
N PHE A 143 8.30 7.12 -19.48
CA PHE A 143 7.38 7.72 -20.42
C PHE A 143 8.14 8.12 -21.68
N PHE A 144 7.95 7.38 -22.74
CA PHE A 144 8.19 7.91 -24.07
C PHE A 144 7.11 8.97 -24.36
N PHE A 145 7.45 10.23 -24.19
CA PHE A 145 6.64 11.30 -24.74
C PHE A 145 6.65 11.16 -26.26
N PHE A 146 5.51 10.82 -26.83
CA PHE A 146 5.23 11.19 -28.22
C PHE A 146 5.20 12.72 -28.25
N ARG A 147 6.34 13.37 -28.59
CA ARG A 147 6.29 14.72 -29.12
C ARG A 147 5.47 14.62 -30.40
N ARG A 148 4.25 15.11 -30.37
CA ARG A 148 3.58 15.51 -31.60
C ARG A 148 4.43 16.66 -32.17
N THR A 149 5.12 16.39 -33.28
CA THR A 149 5.66 17.37 -34.20
C THR A 149 4.53 18.18 -34.81
#